data_7aaa3451778343a69e98a710683ef141
#
_entry.id   7aaa3451778343a69e98a710683ef141
#
_cell.length_a   1.000
_cell.length_b   1.000
_cell.length_c   1.000
_cell.angle_alpha   90.00
_cell.angle_beta   90.00
_cell.angle_gamma   90.00
#
_symmetry.space_group_name_H-M   'P 1'
#
loop_
_entity.id
_entity.type
_entity.pdbx_description
1 polymer ?
#
loop_
_entity_poly.entity_id
_entity_poly.type
_entity_poly.pdbx_seq_one_letter_code
_entity_poly.pdbx_strand_id
1 'polypeptide(L)'
;KLNTHVSFNQLYGETFIIYNKAFQSLKINECYTRQADGTIVKAPDNAFNEVLPAFAADAPAYNHLTEMVVTHTGLEIGATIYLDYTITTSVGYYPFLDVAETLQEHAPVTECEISIAVPADDKLTCGISGIDSKEPTTSTNNGVTTYTWTFRNLPAIPLESHTASAAVPMLFASNAGGESGVAWLSAMKVNPLECAPLVEKLLKDISSPTERANAIQRFVVNNIATANLPLLLSADMRTPAVVLASAYGTPAEKAGLMASMLVAAGLDAQILAAFPLPSAASALTDIRVRTGGRFLSPVRMDAPDPALRATRDQFWMTGEDGVSMVQIDGRAASLACTAQITLGAKEATVDGTLTDSEDAAAKPDFTGKLPLQSAAGYTVYTLPASRRHGVDAWRLTLNSTRTQPYELPSAIRETCEYTIDLGGRELKTLPFRKEWSGAVGKVCLTLQHDGDKVKVLREIELTHPVIAPEEYADFRTLILLWQDDAYRKLILKDK
;
A
#
# COMPACT_ATOMS: atom_id res chain seq x y z
N LYS A 1 8.82 29.31 -3.20
CA LYS A 1 8.63 30.49 -2.35
C LYS A 1 8.04 30.08 -1.01
N LEU A 2 8.60 30.57 0.09
CA LEU A 2 8.20 30.23 1.46
C LEU A 2 7.12 31.21 1.94
N ASN A 3 5.88 30.75 2.07
CA ASN A 3 4.74 31.59 2.41
C ASN A 3 4.32 31.50 3.88
N THR A 4 4.81 30.50 4.62
CA THR A 4 4.45 30.24 6.03
C THR A 4 5.68 29.80 6.84
N HIS A 5 5.64 29.93 8.18
CA HIS A 5 6.66 29.37 9.06
C HIS A 5 6.81 27.85 8.94
N VAL A 6 5.70 27.12 8.70
CA VAL A 6 5.71 25.68 8.47
C VAL A 6 6.54 25.33 7.23
N SER A 7 6.49 26.17 6.18
CA SER A 7 7.21 25.92 4.93
C SER A 7 8.71 25.72 5.15
N PHE A 8 9.38 26.51 5.99
CA PHE A 8 10.82 26.38 6.18
C PHE A 8 11.22 25.62 7.45
N ASN A 9 10.36 25.55 8.46
CA ASN A 9 10.69 24.83 9.68
C ASN A 9 10.43 23.32 9.61
N GLN A 10 9.52 22.88 8.73
CA GLN A 10 9.08 21.47 8.68
C GLN A 10 9.08 20.85 7.28
N LEU A 11 9.01 21.64 6.20
CA LEU A 11 8.85 21.11 4.85
C LEU A 11 10.05 21.33 3.94
N TYR A 12 10.55 22.57 3.86
CA TYR A 12 11.55 22.96 2.86
C TYR A 12 12.83 23.57 3.46
N GLY A 13 13.08 23.37 4.75
CA GLY A 13 14.33 23.79 5.40
C GLY A 13 15.53 22.99 4.92
N GLU A 14 15.30 21.77 4.47
CA GLU A 14 16.30 20.84 3.94
C GLU A 14 15.79 20.20 2.66
N THR A 15 16.74 19.83 1.78
CA THR A 15 16.49 18.98 0.60
C THR A 15 17.35 17.75 0.68
N PHE A 16 16.75 16.60 0.42
CA PHE A 16 17.38 15.28 0.50
C PHE A 16 17.57 14.72 -0.91
N ILE A 17 18.82 14.44 -1.31
CA ILE A 17 19.16 13.92 -2.62
C ILE A 17 19.85 12.57 -2.45
N ILE A 18 19.15 11.49 -2.85
CA ILE A 18 19.64 10.13 -2.69
C ILE A 18 20.31 9.68 -3.99
N TYR A 19 21.50 9.08 -3.88
CA TYR A 19 22.25 8.54 -4.99
C TYR A 19 23.14 7.36 -4.57
N ASN A 20 23.57 6.57 -5.55
CA ASN A 20 24.40 5.40 -5.34
C ASN A 20 25.86 5.71 -5.69
N LYS A 21 26.71 5.96 -4.70
CA LYS A 21 28.14 6.29 -4.91
C LYS A 21 28.95 5.24 -5.69
N ALA A 22 28.49 4.00 -5.75
CA ALA A 22 29.19 2.98 -6.54
C ALA A 22 29.06 3.23 -8.06
N PHE A 23 27.99 3.92 -8.48
CA PHE A 23 27.64 4.12 -9.89
C PHE A 23 27.28 5.56 -10.25
N GLN A 24 27.09 6.42 -9.28
CA GLN A 24 26.58 7.77 -9.48
C GLN A 24 27.49 8.82 -8.80
N SER A 25 27.54 10.00 -9.38
CA SER A 25 28.14 11.18 -8.78
C SER A 25 27.13 12.30 -8.74
N LEU A 26 27.10 13.03 -7.61
CA LEU A 26 26.29 14.23 -7.41
C LEU A 26 27.17 15.47 -7.53
N LYS A 27 26.68 16.47 -8.25
CA LYS A 27 27.27 17.82 -8.29
C LYS A 27 26.17 18.83 -7.97
N ILE A 28 26.37 19.62 -6.93
CA ILE A 28 25.57 20.83 -6.68
C ILE A 28 26.08 21.92 -7.61
N ASN A 29 25.26 22.43 -8.52
CA ASN A 29 25.62 23.48 -9.46
C ASN A 29 25.42 24.83 -8.82
N GLU A 30 24.28 25.04 -8.15
CA GLU A 30 23.96 26.29 -7.47
C GLU A 30 22.98 26.05 -6.30
N CYS A 31 23.18 26.70 -5.17
CA CYS A 31 22.28 26.70 -4.03
C CYS A 31 22.28 28.02 -3.30
N TYR A 32 21.14 28.71 -3.23
CA TYR A 32 20.97 29.95 -2.52
C TYR A 32 19.51 30.21 -2.12
N THR A 33 19.31 31.11 -1.20
CA THR A 33 18.01 31.68 -0.86
C THR A 33 17.95 33.13 -1.29
N ARG A 34 16.94 33.53 -2.06
CA ARG A 34 16.59 34.90 -2.32
C ARG A 34 15.58 35.35 -1.27
N GLN A 35 16.00 36.28 -0.40
CA GLN A 35 15.15 36.82 0.65
C GLN A 35 14.04 37.73 0.09
N ALA A 36 13.09 38.11 0.95
CA ALA A 36 11.92 38.88 0.51
C ALA A 36 12.32 40.29 -0.04
N ASP A 37 13.40 40.85 0.45
CA ASP A 37 13.99 42.14 -0.02
C ASP A 37 14.86 42.01 -1.27
N GLY A 38 15.05 40.77 -1.79
CA GLY A 38 15.89 40.47 -2.94
C GLY A 38 17.35 40.11 -2.62
N THR A 39 17.77 40.15 -1.36
CA THR A 39 19.10 39.75 -0.93
C THR A 39 19.35 38.27 -1.22
N ILE A 40 20.53 37.95 -1.79
CA ILE A 40 20.94 36.57 -2.08
C ILE A 40 21.83 36.04 -0.95
N VAL A 41 21.38 34.98 -0.29
CA VAL A 41 22.16 34.27 0.73
C VAL A 41 22.59 32.93 0.13
N LYS A 42 23.87 32.79 -0.21
CA LYS A 42 24.43 31.53 -0.72
C LYS A 42 24.54 30.52 0.41
N ALA A 43 24.30 29.27 0.09
CA ALA A 43 24.51 28.15 1.03
C ALA A 43 26.03 28.04 1.33
N PRO A 44 26.45 27.99 2.59
CA PRO A 44 27.86 27.80 2.96
C PRO A 44 28.26 26.32 2.78
N ASP A 45 29.58 26.04 2.73
CA ASP A 45 30.09 24.68 2.48
C ASP A 45 29.55 23.63 3.49
N ASN A 46 29.33 24.02 4.74
CA ASN A 46 28.78 23.15 5.78
C ASN A 46 27.27 22.93 5.69
N ALA A 47 26.59 23.49 4.70
CA ALA A 47 25.22 23.24 4.40
C ALA A 47 25.00 21.91 3.66
N PHE A 48 26.08 21.28 3.19
CA PHE A 48 26.04 20.05 2.38
C PHE A 48 26.63 18.90 3.18
N ASN A 49 25.78 17.97 3.62
CA ASN A 49 26.18 16.85 4.47
C ASN A 49 25.75 15.53 3.85
N GLU A 50 26.69 14.63 3.69
CA GLU A 50 26.39 13.28 3.22
C GLU A 50 26.18 12.34 4.41
N VAL A 51 25.04 11.65 4.41
CA VAL A 51 24.67 10.66 5.41
C VAL A 51 24.22 9.37 4.75
N LEU A 52 24.13 8.29 5.53
CA LEU A 52 23.44 7.08 5.09
C LEU A 52 21.93 7.34 5.13
N PRO A 53 21.17 7.02 4.04
CA PRO A 53 19.72 7.13 4.06
C PRO A 53 19.11 6.31 5.20
N ALA A 54 18.11 6.85 5.89
CA ALA A 54 17.49 6.20 7.04
C ALA A 54 16.95 4.79 6.72
N PHE A 55 16.40 4.58 5.52
CA PHE A 55 15.91 3.28 5.10
C PHE A 55 17.02 2.22 4.88
N ALA A 56 18.28 2.62 4.76
CA ALA A 56 19.44 1.73 4.61
C ALA A 56 20.19 1.50 5.93
N ALA A 57 19.78 2.12 7.04
CA ALA A 57 20.49 2.07 8.32
C ALA A 57 20.71 0.64 8.84
N ASP A 58 19.69 -0.24 8.66
CA ASP A 58 19.73 -1.64 9.11
C ASP A 58 20.03 -2.61 7.95
N ALA A 59 20.55 -2.10 6.82
CA ALA A 59 20.83 -2.88 5.62
C ALA A 59 22.26 -2.67 5.12
N PRO A 60 23.29 -3.23 5.80
CA PRO A 60 24.72 -2.98 5.51
C PRO A 60 25.18 -3.24 4.09
N ALA A 61 24.51 -4.16 3.36
CA ALA A 61 24.80 -4.41 1.94
C ALA A 61 24.57 -3.18 1.05
N TYR A 62 23.82 -2.18 1.55
CA TYR A 62 23.46 -0.97 0.83
C TYR A 62 24.12 0.30 1.39
N ASN A 63 25.23 0.15 2.16
CA ASN A 63 25.99 1.28 2.72
C ASN A 63 26.68 2.17 1.66
N HIS A 64 26.66 1.74 0.40
CA HIS A 64 27.10 2.56 -0.74
C HIS A 64 26.07 3.59 -1.19
N LEU A 65 24.84 3.51 -0.68
CA LEU A 65 23.85 4.56 -0.85
C LEU A 65 24.18 5.77 0.02
N THR A 66 23.97 6.95 -0.53
CA THR A 66 24.25 8.20 0.13
C THR A 66 23.07 9.14 -0.03
N GLU A 67 22.73 9.83 1.03
CA GLU A 67 21.78 10.93 1.04
C GLU A 67 22.54 12.23 1.27
N MET A 68 22.53 13.14 0.29
CA MET A 68 22.99 14.49 0.45
C MET A 68 21.90 15.32 1.12
N VAL A 69 22.15 15.75 2.34
CA VAL A 69 21.30 16.69 3.06
C VAL A 69 21.78 18.10 2.73
N VAL A 70 20.94 18.87 2.03
CA VAL A 70 21.19 20.26 1.70
C VAL A 70 20.39 21.14 2.66
N THR A 71 21.05 21.75 3.64
CA THR A 71 20.42 22.66 4.60
C THR A 71 20.35 24.08 4.02
N HIS A 72 19.13 24.58 3.79
CA HIS A 72 18.93 25.92 3.25
C HIS A 72 19.11 27.00 4.33
N THR A 73 19.79 28.08 4.00
CA THR A 73 20.11 29.18 4.91
C THR A 73 19.44 30.47 4.49
N GLY A 74 19.28 31.42 5.41
CA GLY A 74 18.64 32.71 5.11
C GLY A 74 17.15 32.64 4.91
N LEU A 75 16.48 31.62 5.49
CA LEU A 75 15.07 31.36 5.33
C LEU A 75 14.22 32.37 6.12
N GLU A 76 13.23 32.93 5.44
CA GLU A 76 12.21 33.83 6.01
C GLU A 76 10.90 33.73 5.22
N ILE A 77 9.81 34.31 5.75
CA ILE A 77 8.58 34.40 5.00
C ILE A 77 8.76 35.32 3.78
N GLY A 78 8.36 34.85 2.61
CA GLY A 78 8.52 35.56 1.34
C GLY A 78 9.82 35.21 0.58
N ALA A 79 10.75 34.51 1.22
CA ALA A 79 11.98 34.04 0.56
C ALA A 79 11.70 32.96 -0.50
N THR A 80 12.64 32.79 -1.42
CA THR A 80 12.61 31.76 -2.45
C THR A 80 13.89 30.95 -2.40
N ILE A 81 13.80 29.65 -2.19
CA ILE A 81 14.92 28.71 -2.28
C ILE A 81 15.19 28.43 -3.75
N TYR A 82 16.47 28.41 -4.14
CA TYR A 82 16.97 27.94 -5.41
C TYR A 82 17.98 26.81 -5.18
N LEU A 83 17.80 25.70 -5.85
CA LEU A 83 18.71 24.56 -5.83
C LEU A 83 18.80 23.98 -7.24
N ASP A 84 20.02 23.89 -7.76
CA ASP A 84 20.35 23.23 -9.02
C ASP A 84 21.43 22.17 -8.78
N TYR A 85 21.19 20.95 -9.21
CA TYR A 85 22.13 19.83 -9.09
C TYR A 85 22.06 18.89 -10.28
N THR A 86 23.11 18.10 -10.45
CA THR A 86 23.24 17.08 -11.48
C THR A 86 23.66 15.76 -10.84
N ILE A 87 22.91 14.68 -11.15
CA ILE A 87 23.35 13.31 -10.89
C ILE A 87 23.79 12.70 -12.22
N THR A 88 25.03 12.22 -12.26
CA THR A 88 25.58 11.50 -13.41
C THR A 88 25.68 10.02 -13.08
N THR A 89 25.05 9.19 -13.88
CA THR A 89 25.07 7.71 -13.73
C THR A 89 26.08 7.14 -14.70
N SER A 90 26.97 6.26 -14.20
CA SER A 90 27.95 5.56 -15.02
C SER A 90 27.32 4.45 -15.86
N VAL A 91 27.95 4.13 -16.97
CA VAL A 91 27.58 3.01 -17.84
C VAL A 91 27.64 1.70 -17.04
N GLY A 92 26.64 0.84 -17.23
CA GLY A 92 26.57 -0.49 -16.60
C GLY A 92 25.82 -0.55 -15.29
N TYR A 93 25.32 0.56 -14.75
CA TYR A 93 24.46 0.55 -13.57
C TYR A 93 23.04 0.06 -13.90
N TYR A 94 22.43 0.69 -14.87
CA TYR A 94 21.11 0.31 -15.39
C TYR A 94 21.10 0.49 -16.91
N PRO A 95 20.62 -0.49 -17.68
CA PRO A 95 20.79 -0.46 -19.12
C PRO A 95 19.83 0.48 -19.86
N PHE A 96 18.83 1.03 -19.19
CA PHE A 96 17.81 1.91 -19.79
C PHE A 96 17.68 3.21 -19.02
N LEU A 97 17.12 4.22 -19.66
CA LEU A 97 16.51 5.35 -19.00
C LEU A 97 15.16 4.90 -18.45
N ASP A 98 14.94 5.10 -17.16
CA ASP A 98 13.70 4.76 -16.47
C ASP A 98 13.36 5.89 -15.49
N VAL A 99 12.23 6.56 -15.70
CA VAL A 99 11.82 7.78 -15.03
C VAL A 99 10.44 7.57 -14.39
N ALA A 100 10.31 7.97 -13.13
CA ALA A 100 9.03 8.09 -12.43
C ALA A 100 9.08 9.36 -11.57
N GLU A 101 8.50 10.44 -12.11
CA GLU A 101 8.55 11.77 -11.49
C GLU A 101 7.18 12.23 -11.01
N THR A 102 7.12 12.70 -9.77
CA THR A 102 5.92 13.30 -9.19
C THR A 102 5.75 14.72 -9.73
N LEU A 103 4.58 14.99 -10.33
CA LEU A 103 4.27 16.30 -10.95
C LEU A 103 3.72 17.32 -9.95
N GLN A 104 3.15 16.84 -8.85
CA GLN A 104 2.39 17.66 -7.91
C GLN A 104 2.61 17.17 -6.48
N GLU A 105 2.80 18.12 -5.57
CA GLU A 105 3.05 17.86 -4.15
C GLU A 105 2.00 18.54 -3.26
N HIS A 106 2.26 18.58 -1.95
CA HIS A 106 1.39 19.22 -0.94
C HIS A 106 1.40 20.75 -1.00
N ALA A 107 2.25 21.34 -1.85
CA ALA A 107 2.25 22.77 -2.16
C ALA A 107 1.82 23.00 -3.61
N PRO A 108 1.23 24.15 -3.95
CA PRO A 108 0.93 24.49 -5.32
C PRO A 108 2.18 24.57 -6.17
N VAL A 109 2.16 24.02 -7.38
CA VAL A 109 3.26 24.07 -8.35
C VAL A 109 2.90 25.06 -9.44
N THR A 110 3.61 26.19 -9.53
CA THR A 110 3.36 27.20 -10.55
C THR A 110 3.74 26.70 -11.93
N GLU A 111 4.90 26.04 -12.04
CA GLU A 111 5.38 25.41 -13.25
C GLU A 111 6.22 24.18 -12.90
N CYS A 112 5.98 23.07 -13.57
CA CYS A 112 6.79 21.88 -13.59
C CYS A 112 7.14 21.58 -15.05
N GLU A 113 8.42 21.56 -15.38
CA GLU A 113 8.92 21.17 -16.69
C GLU A 113 9.80 19.93 -16.55
N ILE A 114 9.49 18.90 -17.33
CA ILE A 114 10.28 17.68 -17.42
C ILE A 114 10.71 17.52 -18.88
N SER A 115 12.03 17.47 -19.10
CA SER A 115 12.64 17.22 -20.40
C SER A 115 13.43 15.92 -20.36
N ILE A 116 13.14 15.01 -21.29
CA ILE A 116 13.81 13.73 -21.45
C ILE A 116 14.46 13.70 -22.82
N ALA A 117 15.77 13.53 -22.87
CA ALA A 117 16.54 13.45 -24.11
C ALA A 117 17.12 12.04 -24.26
N VAL A 118 16.85 11.42 -25.42
CA VAL A 118 17.33 10.09 -25.77
C VAL A 118 17.94 10.11 -27.20
N PRO A 119 18.82 9.15 -27.56
CA PRO A 119 19.23 8.98 -28.94
C PRO A 119 18.02 8.95 -29.90
N ALA A 120 18.15 9.54 -31.07
CA ALA A 120 17.01 9.68 -32.03
C ALA A 120 16.48 8.30 -32.50
N ASP A 121 17.30 7.28 -32.46
CA ASP A 121 16.93 5.91 -32.81
C ASP A 121 16.22 5.17 -31.66
N ASP A 122 16.26 5.71 -30.43
CA ASP A 122 15.58 5.15 -29.27
C ASP A 122 14.12 5.58 -29.25
N LYS A 123 13.23 4.64 -28.93
CA LYS A 123 11.81 4.92 -28.74
C LYS A 123 11.51 5.14 -27.27
N LEU A 124 11.06 6.34 -26.91
CA LEU A 124 10.58 6.62 -25.57
C LEU A 124 9.11 6.17 -25.44
N THR A 125 8.85 5.29 -24.48
CA THR A 125 7.50 4.97 -24.00
C THR A 125 7.22 5.79 -22.75
N CYS A 126 6.07 6.47 -22.68
CA CYS A 126 5.70 7.33 -21.57
C CYS A 126 4.21 7.25 -21.25
N GLY A 127 3.87 7.69 -20.06
CA GLY A 127 2.49 7.82 -19.57
C GLY A 127 2.39 8.77 -18.40
N ILE A 128 1.18 9.26 -18.15
CA ILE A 128 0.87 10.17 -17.04
C ILE A 128 -0.30 9.57 -16.28
N SER A 129 -0.19 9.56 -14.94
CA SER A 129 -1.26 9.17 -14.04
C SER A 129 -1.74 10.34 -13.19
N GLY A 130 -2.94 10.24 -12.61
CA GLY A 130 -3.48 11.21 -11.66
C GLY A 130 -4.00 12.51 -12.23
N ILE A 131 -3.66 12.85 -13.46
CA ILE A 131 -4.18 13.99 -14.22
C ILE A 131 -4.39 13.61 -15.68
N ASP A 132 -5.02 14.49 -16.46
CA ASP A 132 -5.21 14.26 -17.89
C ASP A 132 -3.88 14.08 -18.61
N SER A 133 -3.83 13.11 -19.51
CA SER A 133 -2.66 12.85 -20.34
C SER A 133 -2.32 14.06 -21.20
N LYS A 134 -1.04 14.35 -21.34
CA LYS A 134 -0.52 15.44 -22.13
C LYS A 134 0.63 14.96 -23.00
N GLU A 135 0.52 15.20 -24.31
CA GLU A 135 1.60 14.90 -25.24
C GLU A 135 2.79 15.86 -25.03
N PRO A 136 4.03 15.37 -25.13
CA PRO A 136 5.21 16.21 -25.05
C PRO A 136 5.40 17.08 -26.31
N THR A 137 6.04 18.21 -26.16
CA THR A 137 6.69 18.90 -27.29
C THR A 137 7.97 18.14 -27.63
N THR A 138 8.14 17.78 -28.92
CA THR A 138 9.28 16.97 -29.36
C THR A 138 10.18 17.78 -30.27
N SER A 139 11.50 17.69 -30.08
CA SER A 139 12.50 18.27 -31.00
C SER A 139 13.66 17.31 -31.19
N THR A 140 14.17 17.21 -32.43
CA THR A 140 15.33 16.35 -32.75
C THR A 140 16.45 17.20 -33.32
N ASN A 141 17.62 17.17 -32.64
CA ASN A 141 18.82 17.88 -33.06
C ASN A 141 20.05 16.99 -32.84
N ASN A 142 20.97 16.97 -33.79
CA ASN A 142 22.26 16.26 -33.69
C ASN A 142 22.14 14.79 -33.25
N GLY A 143 21.11 14.07 -33.73
CA GLY A 143 20.91 12.66 -33.39
C GLY A 143 20.34 12.42 -31.98
N VAL A 144 19.81 13.46 -31.32
CA VAL A 144 19.13 13.38 -30.02
C VAL A 144 17.71 13.91 -30.15
N THR A 145 16.74 13.14 -29.67
CA THR A 145 15.34 13.55 -29.58
C THR A 145 15.03 13.94 -28.13
N THR A 146 14.52 15.16 -27.96
CA THR A 146 14.08 15.69 -26.65
C THR A 146 12.57 15.76 -26.60
N TYR A 147 12.00 15.21 -25.56
CA TYR A 147 10.59 15.24 -25.21
C TYR A 147 10.40 16.16 -24.02
N THR A 148 9.55 17.17 -24.11
CA THR A 148 9.34 18.17 -23.04
C THR A 148 7.87 18.27 -22.67
N TRP A 149 7.56 18.05 -21.41
CA TRP A 149 6.25 18.29 -20.80
C TRP A 149 6.34 19.54 -19.91
N THR A 150 5.37 20.42 -20.03
CA THR A 150 5.25 21.60 -19.18
C THR A 150 3.85 21.62 -18.56
N PHE A 151 3.79 21.55 -17.24
CA PHE A 151 2.56 21.65 -16.44
C PHE A 151 2.56 22.99 -15.71
N ARG A 152 1.39 23.64 -15.64
CA ARG A 152 1.27 24.96 -15.00
C ARG A 152 0.10 25.01 -14.06
N ASN A 153 0.27 25.76 -12.95
CA ASN A 153 -0.76 26.04 -11.97
C ASN A 153 -1.41 24.77 -11.39
N LEU A 154 -0.58 23.75 -11.10
CA LEU A 154 -1.07 22.56 -10.40
C LEU A 154 -1.43 22.93 -8.96
N PRO A 155 -2.65 22.63 -8.49
CA PRO A 155 -3.05 22.89 -7.11
C PRO A 155 -2.28 22.00 -6.14
N ALA A 156 -2.23 22.38 -4.85
CA ALA A 156 -1.71 21.49 -3.81
C ALA A 156 -2.57 20.22 -3.68
N ILE A 157 -1.92 19.10 -3.46
CA ILE A 157 -2.63 17.86 -3.08
C ILE A 157 -2.87 17.89 -1.57
N PRO A 158 -4.12 17.91 -1.10
CA PRO A 158 -4.41 17.83 0.32
C PRO A 158 -3.89 16.53 0.95
N LEU A 159 -3.34 16.63 2.17
CA LEU A 159 -3.01 15.46 2.99
C LEU A 159 -4.29 14.86 3.55
N GLU A 160 -4.87 13.91 2.84
CA GLU A 160 -6.06 13.19 3.25
C GLU A 160 -5.71 11.71 3.51
N SER A 161 -6.22 11.15 4.61
CA SER A 161 -6.02 9.73 4.92
C SER A 161 -6.64 8.86 3.83
N HIS A 162 -6.02 7.72 3.53
CA HIS A 162 -6.51 6.77 2.52
C HIS A 162 -6.65 7.34 1.10
N THR A 163 -5.84 8.33 0.74
CA THR A 163 -5.81 8.82 -0.65
C THR A 163 -5.30 7.70 -1.57
N ALA A 164 -6.05 7.44 -2.64
CA ALA A 164 -5.66 6.44 -3.63
C ALA A 164 -4.31 6.79 -4.27
N SER A 165 -3.40 5.83 -4.31
CA SER A 165 -2.06 6.02 -4.89
C SER A 165 -2.12 6.48 -6.35
N ALA A 166 -3.10 5.99 -7.12
CA ALA A 166 -3.33 6.38 -8.50
C ALA A 166 -3.82 7.84 -8.67
N ALA A 167 -4.18 8.54 -7.59
CA ALA A 167 -4.58 9.94 -7.62
C ALA A 167 -3.39 10.91 -7.60
N VAL A 168 -2.18 10.43 -7.27
CA VAL A 168 -0.97 11.25 -7.29
C VAL A 168 -0.51 11.43 -8.75
N PRO A 169 -0.41 12.68 -9.24
CA PRO A 169 0.04 12.94 -10.60
C PRO A 169 1.52 12.57 -10.77
N MET A 170 1.79 11.65 -11.70
CA MET A 170 3.14 11.18 -11.99
C MET A 170 3.35 11.06 -13.51
N LEU A 171 4.58 11.35 -13.96
CA LEU A 171 5.09 11.04 -15.29
C LEU A 171 5.97 9.80 -15.21
N PHE A 172 5.69 8.82 -16.07
CA PHE A 172 6.51 7.62 -16.26
C PHE A 172 7.09 7.64 -17.66
N ALA A 173 8.36 7.31 -17.82
CA ALA A 173 9.00 7.19 -19.12
C ALA A 173 10.17 6.22 -19.10
N SER A 174 10.34 5.47 -20.21
CA SER A 174 11.50 4.59 -20.39
C SER A 174 11.82 4.42 -21.88
N ASN A 175 13.12 4.31 -22.21
CA ASN A 175 13.57 3.93 -23.54
C ASN A 175 13.71 2.42 -23.74
N ALA A 176 13.42 1.61 -22.73
CA ALA A 176 13.37 0.15 -22.84
C ALA A 176 12.10 -0.38 -23.52
N GLY A 177 11.20 0.49 -23.97
CA GLY A 177 9.89 0.09 -24.49
C GLY A 177 8.99 -0.43 -23.36
N GLY A 178 8.41 -1.57 -23.46
CA GLY A 178 7.65 -2.23 -22.39
C GLY A 178 8.48 -3.24 -21.61
N GLU A 179 9.81 -3.24 -21.72
CA GLU A 179 10.65 -4.34 -21.31
C GLU A 179 11.51 -4.07 -20.05
N SER A 180 11.56 -2.84 -19.54
CA SER A 180 12.39 -2.55 -18.34
C SER A 180 11.95 -3.37 -17.12
N GLY A 181 10.65 -3.43 -16.86
CA GLY A 181 10.07 -4.26 -15.81
C GLY A 181 10.26 -5.75 -16.05
N VAL A 182 10.12 -6.19 -17.31
CA VAL A 182 10.32 -7.57 -17.74
C VAL A 182 11.77 -7.99 -17.56
N ALA A 183 12.73 -7.18 -18.03
CA ALA A 183 14.15 -7.45 -17.88
C ALA A 183 14.56 -7.54 -16.41
N TRP A 184 14.05 -6.61 -15.58
CA TRP A 184 14.29 -6.64 -14.16
C TRP A 184 13.70 -7.90 -13.49
N LEU A 185 12.45 -8.25 -13.80
CA LEU A 185 11.80 -9.43 -13.22
C LEU A 185 12.48 -10.73 -13.67
N SER A 186 12.99 -10.78 -14.92
CA SER A 186 13.76 -11.90 -15.46
C SER A 186 15.11 -12.06 -14.75
N ALA A 187 15.69 -10.98 -14.23
CA ALA A 187 16.96 -11.01 -13.51
C ALA A 187 16.81 -11.45 -12.04
N MET A 188 15.60 -11.66 -11.54
CA MET A 188 15.36 -12.09 -10.17
C MET A 188 15.96 -13.47 -9.91
N LYS A 189 16.67 -13.57 -8.78
CA LYS A 189 17.42 -14.78 -8.43
C LYS A 189 16.51 -15.74 -7.66
N VAL A 190 16.23 -16.90 -8.26
CA VAL A 190 15.52 -18.02 -7.63
C VAL A 190 16.46 -19.23 -7.63
N ASN A 191 16.82 -19.72 -6.44
CA ASN A 191 17.69 -20.90 -6.29
C ASN A 191 17.20 -21.80 -5.15
N PRO A 192 16.42 -22.84 -5.44
CA PRO A 192 15.87 -23.72 -4.42
C PRO A 192 16.94 -24.52 -3.65
N LEU A 193 18.07 -24.84 -4.27
CA LEU A 193 19.14 -25.62 -3.64
C LEU A 193 19.76 -24.88 -2.45
N GLU A 194 19.83 -23.56 -2.51
CA GLU A 194 20.35 -22.73 -1.41
C GLU A 194 19.45 -22.76 -0.16
N CYS A 195 18.16 -23.08 -0.32
CA CYS A 195 17.16 -23.06 0.74
C CYS A 195 16.78 -24.47 1.25
N ALA A 196 17.11 -25.52 0.52
CA ALA A 196 16.62 -26.89 0.77
C ALA A 196 16.84 -27.38 2.22
N PRO A 197 18.02 -27.25 2.86
CA PRO A 197 18.22 -27.74 4.23
C PRO A 197 17.35 -27.04 5.27
N LEU A 198 17.10 -25.75 5.10
CA LEU A 198 16.21 -24.99 5.97
C LEU A 198 14.76 -25.39 5.77
N VAL A 199 14.33 -25.55 4.51
CA VAL A 199 12.97 -25.92 4.16
C VAL A 199 12.61 -27.31 4.69
N GLU A 200 13.52 -28.28 4.56
CA GLU A 200 13.36 -29.62 5.13
C GLU A 200 13.11 -29.56 6.66
N LYS A 201 13.92 -28.79 7.37
CA LYS A 201 13.77 -28.59 8.83
C LYS A 201 12.45 -27.86 9.17
N LEU A 202 12.11 -26.80 8.45
CA LEU A 202 10.95 -25.98 8.69
C LEU A 202 9.64 -26.75 8.50
N LEU A 203 9.61 -27.67 7.53
CA LEU A 203 8.40 -28.37 7.08
C LEU A 203 8.30 -29.82 7.54
N LYS A 204 9.19 -30.27 8.45
CA LYS A 204 9.32 -31.67 8.88
C LYS A 204 8.00 -32.36 9.21
N ASP A 205 7.09 -31.65 9.89
CA ASP A 205 5.83 -32.20 10.37
C ASP A 205 4.60 -31.62 9.62
N ILE A 206 4.83 -30.95 8.48
CA ILE A 206 3.78 -30.30 7.69
C ILE A 206 3.62 -31.01 6.35
N SER A 207 2.46 -31.64 6.14
CA SER A 207 2.14 -32.39 4.91
C SER A 207 1.26 -31.61 3.91
N SER A 208 0.34 -30.76 4.43
CA SER A 208 -0.58 -29.98 3.60
C SER A 208 0.16 -28.93 2.75
N PRO A 209 0.00 -28.90 1.41
CA PRO A 209 0.61 -27.90 0.54
C PRO A 209 0.30 -26.45 0.99
N THR A 210 -0.94 -26.18 1.39
CA THR A 210 -1.36 -24.85 1.88
C THR A 210 -0.65 -24.48 3.18
N GLU A 211 -0.54 -25.41 4.13
CA GLU A 211 0.15 -25.15 5.40
C GLU A 211 1.66 -24.99 5.20
N ARG A 212 2.26 -25.74 4.27
CA ARG A 212 3.66 -25.57 3.87
C ARG A 212 3.91 -24.18 3.30
N ALA A 213 3.07 -23.72 2.38
CA ALA A 213 3.17 -22.38 1.81
C ALA A 213 3.01 -21.28 2.89
N ASN A 214 2.05 -21.44 3.79
CA ASN A 214 1.83 -20.51 4.92
C ASN A 214 3.02 -20.51 5.90
N ALA A 215 3.63 -21.65 6.17
CA ALA A 215 4.81 -21.74 7.04
C ALA A 215 6.02 -21.02 6.42
N ILE A 216 6.23 -21.17 5.11
CA ILE A 216 7.28 -20.48 4.36
C ILE A 216 7.02 -18.97 4.36
N GLN A 217 5.81 -18.52 4.03
CA GLN A 217 5.46 -17.11 4.06
C GLN A 217 5.72 -16.52 5.45
N ARG A 218 5.24 -17.17 6.51
CA ARG A 218 5.44 -16.74 7.90
C ARG A 218 6.93 -16.64 8.24
N PHE A 219 7.74 -17.59 7.79
CA PHE A 219 9.18 -17.56 7.99
C PHE A 219 9.80 -16.33 7.32
N VAL A 220 9.52 -16.09 6.03
CA VAL A 220 10.09 -14.97 5.27
C VAL A 220 9.62 -13.62 5.83
N VAL A 221 8.34 -13.51 6.21
CA VAL A 221 7.79 -12.24 6.77
C VAL A 221 8.38 -11.92 8.13
N ASN A 222 8.49 -12.92 9.04
CA ASN A 222 8.82 -12.67 10.44
C ASN A 222 10.31 -12.76 10.75
N ASN A 223 11.10 -13.51 9.96
CA ASN A 223 12.53 -13.73 10.25
C ASN A 223 13.47 -12.99 9.31
N ILE A 224 12.97 -12.44 8.21
CA ILE A 224 13.76 -11.64 7.27
C ILE A 224 13.23 -10.20 7.34
N ALA A 225 14.02 -9.29 7.88
CA ALA A 225 13.68 -7.87 7.96
C ALA A 225 13.50 -7.28 6.54
N THR A 226 12.59 -6.34 6.38
CA THR A 226 12.37 -5.68 5.08
C THR A 226 13.14 -4.38 5.00
N ALA A 227 14.08 -4.32 4.05
CA ALA A 227 14.76 -3.09 3.66
C ALA A 227 13.96 -2.42 2.51
N ASN A 228 13.21 -1.37 2.83
CA ASN A 228 12.36 -0.67 1.86
C ASN A 228 13.19 0.30 0.99
N LEU A 229 13.98 -0.27 0.11
CA LEU A 229 14.83 0.47 -0.82
C LEU A 229 14.11 0.66 -2.16
N PRO A 230 14.21 1.84 -2.79
CA PRO A 230 13.76 2.03 -4.16
C PRO A 230 14.44 1.03 -5.10
N LEU A 231 13.67 0.46 -6.03
CA LEU A 231 14.13 -0.62 -6.90
C LEU A 231 15.40 -0.24 -7.69
N LEU A 232 15.43 0.94 -8.28
CA LEU A 232 16.58 1.42 -9.06
C LEU A 232 17.87 1.58 -8.20
N LEU A 233 17.73 1.81 -6.89
CA LEU A 233 18.87 1.90 -5.98
C LEU A 233 19.36 0.53 -5.51
N SER A 234 18.59 -0.52 -5.73
CA SER A 234 18.85 -1.91 -5.33
C SER A 234 18.84 -2.89 -6.52
N ALA A 235 19.22 -2.43 -7.72
CA ALA A 235 19.15 -3.21 -8.96
C ALA A 235 20.00 -4.48 -8.93
N ASP A 236 21.12 -4.49 -8.19
CA ASP A 236 21.95 -5.70 -8.00
C ASP A 236 21.41 -6.53 -6.82
N MET A 237 20.42 -7.37 -7.13
CA MET A 237 19.75 -8.22 -6.15
C MET A 237 20.67 -9.35 -5.65
N ARG A 238 20.71 -9.53 -4.33
CA ARG A 238 21.46 -10.59 -3.68
C ARG A 238 20.80 -11.96 -3.87
N THR A 239 21.60 -13.03 -3.76
CA THR A 239 21.06 -14.40 -3.86
C THR A 239 20.22 -14.77 -2.63
N PRO A 240 19.32 -15.78 -2.74
CA PRO A 240 18.53 -16.28 -1.61
C PRO A 240 19.38 -16.68 -0.40
N ALA A 241 20.54 -17.32 -0.63
CA ALA A 241 21.47 -17.69 0.45
C ALA A 241 22.01 -16.48 1.21
N VAL A 242 22.36 -15.41 0.50
CA VAL A 242 22.88 -14.18 1.10
C VAL A 242 21.79 -13.45 1.89
N VAL A 243 20.57 -13.38 1.34
CA VAL A 243 19.39 -12.80 2.02
C VAL A 243 19.08 -13.57 3.30
N LEU A 244 19.08 -14.90 3.22
CA LEU A 244 18.85 -15.78 4.37
C LEU A 244 19.92 -15.61 5.45
N ALA A 245 21.20 -15.59 5.07
CA ALA A 245 22.32 -15.45 6.01
C ALA A 245 22.35 -14.08 6.70
N SER A 246 21.96 -13.02 5.98
CA SER A 246 21.94 -11.66 6.50
C SER A 246 20.66 -11.32 7.29
N ALA A 247 19.60 -12.13 7.16
CA ALA A 247 18.29 -11.97 7.77
C ALA A 247 17.56 -10.66 7.41
N TYR A 248 17.91 -10.02 6.30
CA TYR A 248 17.16 -8.89 5.72
C TYR A 248 17.23 -8.92 4.19
N GLY A 249 16.25 -8.28 3.55
CA GLY A 249 16.21 -8.13 2.10
C GLY A 249 15.20 -7.08 1.65
N THR A 250 15.40 -6.59 0.41
CA THR A 250 14.37 -5.76 -0.25
C THR A 250 13.11 -6.59 -0.51
N PRO A 251 11.95 -5.98 -0.76
CA PRO A 251 10.75 -6.73 -1.14
C PRO A 251 10.99 -7.73 -2.28
N ALA A 252 11.79 -7.33 -3.28
CA ALA A 252 12.16 -8.15 -4.42
C ALA A 252 13.05 -9.35 -4.01
N GLU A 253 14.09 -9.11 -3.23
CA GLU A 253 14.96 -10.16 -2.72
C GLU A 253 14.19 -11.17 -1.83
N LYS A 254 13.28 -10.67 -1.01
CA LYS A 254 12.40 -11.53 -0.19
C LYS A 254 11.44 -12.35 -1.05
N ALA A 255 10.95 -11.80 -2.18
CA ALA A 255 10.14 -12.56 -3.14
C ALA A 255 10.97 -13.69 -3.80
N GLY A 256 12.20 -13.41 -4.22
CA GLY A 256 13.12 -14.41 -4.73
C GLY A 256 13.45 -15.53 -3.71
N LEU A 257 13.68 -15.14 -2.46
CA LEU A 257 13.88 -16.11 -1.36
C LEU A 257 12.61 -16.96 -1.13
N MET A 258 11.45 -16.35 -1.06
CA MET A 258 10.17 -17.04 -0.88
C MET A 258 9.90 -18.04 -2.01
N ALA A 259 10.08 -17.61 -3.27
CA ALA A 259 9.95 -18.47 -4.43
C ALA A 259 10.92 -19.66 -4.37
N SER A 260 12.18 -19.42 -3.99
CA SER A 260 13.19 -20.46 -3.82
C SER A 260 12.79 -21.48 -2.75
N MET A 261 12.28 -21.03 -1.62
CA MET A 261 11.82 -21.91 -0.54
C MET A 261 10.58 -22.72 -0.93
N LEU A 262 9.64 -22.12 -1.68
CA LEU A 262 8.44 -22.82 -2.17
C LEU A 262 8.84 -23.93 -3.16
N VAL A 263 9.70 -23.62 -4.12
CA VAL A 263 10.21 -24.65 -5.07
C VAL A 263 10.97 -25.74 -4.33
N ALA A 264 11.83 -25.41 -3.37
CA ALA A 264 12.53 -26.40 -2.53
C ALA A 264 11.55 -27.27 -1.73
N ALA A 265 10.36 -26.74 -1.42
CA ALA A 265 9.28 -27.49 -0.78
C ALA A 265 8.48 -28.38 -1.76
N GLY A 266 8.81 -28.40 -3.05
CA GLY A 266 8.06 -29.12 -4.08
C GLY A 266 6.73 -28.44 -4.46
N LEU A 267 6.61 -27.14 -4.23
CA LEU A 267 5.47 -26.33 -4.63
C LEU A 267 5.81 -25.50 -5.87
N ASP A 268 4.79 -25.17 -6.67
CA ASP A 268 4.93 -24.19 -7.74
C ASP A 268 5.23 -22.81 -7.15
N ALA A 269 6.03 -22.00 -7.85
CA ALA A 269 6.24 -20.62 -7.45
C ALA A 269 6.50 -19.75 -8.68
N GLN A 270 5.73 -18.67 -8.78
CA GLN A 270 5.88 -17.65 -9.81
C GLN A 270 5.91 -16.28 -9.12
N ILE A 271 6.80 -15.39 -9.56
CA ILE A 271 6.88 -14.04 -9.00
C ILE A 271 5.99 -13.13 -9.86
N LEU A 272 5.09 -12.41 -9.21
CA LEU A 272 4.21 -11.40 -9.79
C LEU A 272 4.73 -10.02 -9.38
N ALA A 273 4.89 -9.12 -10.35
CA ALA A 273 5.20 -7.72 -10.13
C ALA A 273 4.11 -6.84 -10.76
N ALA A 274 3.75 -5.77 -10.08
CA ALA A 274 2.78 -4.79 -10.55
C ALA A 274 3.45 -3.45 -10.82
N PHE A 275 3.19 -2.87 -11.99
CA PHE A 275 3.71 -1.57 -12.42
C PHE A 275 2.59 -0.72 -12.99
N PRO A 276 2.56 0.62 -12.76
CA PRO A 276 1.58 1.51 -13.39
C PRO A 276 1.69 1.52 -14.92
N LEU A 277 2.92 1.37 -15.43
CA LEU A 277 3.27 1.16 -16.82
C LEU A 277 4.33 0.06 -16.91
N PRO A 278 4.28 -0.82 -17.94
CA PRO A 278 5.27 -1.90 -18.07
C PRO A 278 6.68 -1.39 -18.33
N SER A 279 6.81 -0.14 -18.75
CA SER A 279 8.09 0.51 -19.08
C SER A 279 8.80 1.14 -17.88
N ALA A 280 8.19 1.20 -16.69
CA ALA A 280 8.75 1.93 -15.57
C ALA A 280 9.02 1.01 -14.38
N ALA A 281 10.15 0.31 -14.38
CA ALA A 281 10.57 -0.55 -13.27
C ALA A 281 10.74 0.24 -11.95
N SER A 282 11.11 1.53 -12.03
CA SER A 282 11.18 2.46 -10.90
C SER A 282 9.86 2.64 -10.16
N ALA A 283 8.76 2.36 -10.84
CA ALA A 283 7.40 2.53 -10.32
C ALA A 283 6.77 1.21 -9.84
N LEU A 284 7.56 0.20 -9.46
CA LEU A 284 7.05 -1.04 -8.87
C LEU A 284 6.12 -0.73 -7.70
N THR A 285 4.85 -1.12 -7.82
CA THR A 285 3.82 -0.86 -6.81
C THR A 285 3.55 -2.05 -5.89
N ASP A 286 3.70 -3.27 -6.40
CA ASP A 286 3.52 -4.49 -5.61
C ASP A 286 4.38 -5.64 -6.14
N ILE A 287 4.76 -6.56 -5.24
CA ILE A 287 5.44 -7.80 -5.59
C ILE A 287 4.87 -8.94 -4.75
N ARG A 288 4.57 -10.07 -5.40
CA ARG A 288 3.97 -11.26 -4.80
C ARG A 288 4.65 -12.52 -5.29
N VAL A 289 4.41 -13.62 -4.58
CA VAL A 289 4.73 -14.96 -5.06
C VAL A 289 3.44 -15.76 -5.17
N ARG A 290 3.12 -16.21 -6.38
CA ARG A 290 1.97 -17.06 -6.64
C ARG A 290 2.35 -18.52 -6.40
N THR A 291 1.52 -19.24 -5.64
CA THR A 291 1.64 -20.69 -5.41
C THR A 291 0.26 -21.27 -5.15
N GLY A 292 -0.08 -22.41 -5.76
CA GLY A 292 -1.37 -23.07 -5.61
C GLY A 292 -2.56 -22.13 -5.88
N GLY A 293 -2.43 -21.19 -6.82
CA GLY A 293 -3.45 -20.19 -7.16
C GLY A 293 -3.56 -19.00 -6.20
N ARG A 294 -2.77 -18.93 -5.14
CA ARG A 294 -2.76 -17.84 -4.14
C ARG A 294 -1.58 -16.90 -4.35
N PHE A 295 -1.76 -15.61 -4.03
CA PHE A 295 -0.73 -14.58 -4.09
C PHE A 295 -0.22 -14.25 -2.68
N LEU A 296 0.98 -14.69 -2.36
CA LEU A 296 1.60 -14.48 -1.06
C LEU A 296 2.48 -13.23 -1.07
N SER A 297 2.31 -12.35 -0.08
CA SER A 297 3.20 -11.21 0.09
C SER A 297 4.50 -11.64 0.81
N PRO A 298 5.67 -11.23 0.31
CA PRO A 298 6.93 -11.50 1.00
C PRO A 298 7.19 -10.55 2.18
N VAL A 299 6.38 -9.50 2.35
CA VAL A 299 6.62 -8.45 3.36
C VAL A 299 5.60 -8.44 4.50
N ARG A 300 4.40 -8.98 4.29
CA ARG A 300 3.36 -9.03 5.34
C ARG A 300 2.40 -10.20 5.14
N MET A 301 1.84 -10.71 6.25
CA MET A 301 0.92 -11.86 6.22
C MET A 301 -0.50 -11.49 5.76
N ASP A 302 -0.93 -10.27 6.04
CA ASP A 302 -2.28 -9.74 5.85
C ASP A 302 -2.45 -8.91 4.57
N ALA A 303 -1.57 -9.10 3.60
CA ALA A 303 -1.68 -8.39 2.32
C ALA A 303 -2.89 -8.89 1.54
N PRO A 304 -3.81 -8.02 1.12
CA PRO A 304 -4.97 -8.43 0.34
C PRO A 304 -4.54 -9.06 -0.99
N ASP A 305 -5.34 -9.98 -1.49
CA ASP A 305 -5.15 -10.57 -2.81
C ASP A 305 -5.18 -9.45 -3.88
N PRO A 306 -4.25 -9.42 -4.85
CA PRO A 306 -4.28 -8.45 -5.94
C PRO A 306 -5.63 -8.33 -6.66
N ALA A 307 -6.38 -9.44 -6.78
CA ALA A 307 -7.71 -9.44 -7.38
C ALA A 307 -8.76 -8.62 -6.61
N LEU A 308 -8.49 -8.27 -5.34
CA LEU A 308 -9.41 -7.48 -4.52
C LEU A 308 -9.17 -5.97 -4.65
N ARG A 309 -8.04 -5.56 -5.21
CA ARG A 309 -7.67 -4.16 -5.36
C ARG A 309 -8.09 -3.65 -6.74
N ALA A 310 -8.72 -2.48 -6.80
CA ALA A 310 -8.89 -1.77 -8.06
C ALA A 310 -7.57 -1.12 -8.44
N THR A 311 -6.71 -1.86 -9.09
CA THR A 311 -5.44 -1.30 -9.57
C THR A 311 -5.54 -1.05 -11.06
N ARG A 312 -4.93 0.06 -11.52
CA ARG A 312 -4.65 0.32 -12.94
C ARG A 312 -3.30 -0.29 -13.34
N ASP A 313 -2.66 -1.01 -12.43
CA ASP A 313 -1.35 -1.58 -12.64
C ASP A 313 -1.43 -2.73 -13.64
N GLN A 314 -0.40 -2.87 -14.40
CA GLN A 314 -0.16 -4.04 -15.21
C GLN A 314 0.61 -5.07 -14.39
N PHE A 315 0.17 -6.31 -14.45
CA PHE A 315 0.80 -7.42 -13.75
C PHE A 315 1.66 -8.22 -14.71
N TRP A 316 2.89 -8.47 -14.27
CA TRP A 316 3.87 -9.29 -14.99
C TRP A 316 4.29 -10.46 -14.11
N MET A 317 4.36 -11.64 -14.68
CA MET A 317 4.63 -12.86 -13.92
C MET A 317 5.70 -13.70 -14.57
N THR A 318 6.60 -14.27 -13.75
CA THR A 318 7.60 -15.25 -14.18
C THR A 318 6.93 -16.59 -14.51
N GLY A 319 7.38 -17.25 -15.56
CA GLY A 319 6.94 -18.57 -15.99
C GLY A 319 8.07 -19.38 -16.57
N GLU A 320 7.78 -20.59 -17.06
CA GLU A 320 8.77 -21.47 -17.69
C GLU A 320 9.36 -20.85 -18.96
N ASP A 321 8.54 -20.15 -19.73
CA ASP A 321 8.93 -19.50 -20.99
C ASP A 321 9.42 -18.05 -20.80
N GLY A 322 9.71 -17.64 -19.56
CA GLY A 322 10.15 -16.28 -19.23
C GLY A 322 9.09 -15.45 -18.51
N VAL A 323 9.07 -14.14 -18.77
CA VAL A 323 8.13 -13.21 -18.15
C VAL A 323 7.02 -12.84 -19.10
N SER A 324 5.78 -12.89 -18.65
CA SER A 324 4.60 -12.54 -19.44
C SER A 324 3.66 -11.61 -18.67
N MET A 325 2.95 -10.77 -19.40
CA MET A 325 1.86 -9.97 -18.83
C MET A 325 0.68 -10.91 -18.51
N VAL A 326 0.10 -10.74 -17.32
CA VAL A 326 -1.07 -11.49 -16.87
C VAL A 326 -2.20 -10.53 -16.50
N GLN A 327 -3.40 -10.97 -16.79
CA GLN A 327 -4.60 -10.28 -16.31
C GLN A 327 -5.05 -10.89 -14.99
N ILE A 328 -5.35 -10.05 -14.01
CA ILE A 328 -5.97 -10.44 -12.76
C ILE A 328 -7.37 -9.81 -12.74
N ASP A 329 -8.37 -10.67 -12.84
CA ASP A 329 -9.76 -10.21 -12.79
C ASP A 329 -10.12 -9.77 -11.38
N GLY A 330 -10.62 -8.53 -11.28
CA GLY A 330 -11.05 -7.97 -10.00
C GLY A 330 -12.25 -8.73 -9.41
N ARG A 331 -12.23 -8.95 -8.11
CA ARG A 331 -13.34 -9.54 -7.36
C ARG A 331 -13.58 -8.79 -6.06
N ALA A 332 -14.79 -8.88 -5.52
CA ALA A 332 -15.09 -8.40 -4.18
C ALA A 332 -14.71 -9.47 -3.13
N ALA A 333 -14.23 -9.02 -1.97
CA ALA A 333 -14.12 -9.85 -0.79
C ALA A 333 -15.51 -10.27 -0.28
N SER A 334 -15.60 -11.41 0.37
CA SER A 334 -16.81 -11.81 1.08
C SER A 334 -16.49 -12.30 2.48
N LEU A 335 -17.23 -11.80 3.46
CA LEU A 335 -17.13 -12.19 4.86
C LEU A 335 -18.51 -12.61 5.36
N ALA A 336 -18.62 -13.80 5.94
CA ALA A 336 -19.82 -14.25 6.62
C ALA A 336 -19.51 -14.64 8.06
N CYS A 337 -20.22 -14.01 8.99
CA CYS A 337 -20.16 -14.30 10.42
C CYS A 337 -21.49 -14.85 10.91
N THR A 338 -21.47 -15.91 11.73
CA THR A 338 -22.63 -16.30 12.51
C THR A 338 -22.27 -16.43 13.97
N ALA A 339 -23.16 -16.09 14.89
CA ALA A 339 -22.96 -16.36 16.30
C ALA A 339 -24.24 -16.68 17.06
N GLN A 340 -24.13 -17.68 17.94
CA GLN A 340 -25.09 -17.97 19.00
C GLN A 340 -24.58 -17.34 20.29
N ILE A 341 -25.37 -16.50 20.90
CA ILE A 341 -25.00 -15.72 22.06
C ILE A 341 -25.95 -16.03 23.21
N THR A 342 -25.42 -16.43 24.37
CA THR A 342 -26.20 -16.65 25.58
C THR A 342 -25.78 -15.66 26.65
N LEU A 343 -26.71 -14.84 27.13
CA LEU A 343 -26.46 -13.85 28.15
C LEU A 343 -26.63 -14.49 29.55
N GLY A 344 -25.51 -14.78 30.20
CA GLY A 344 -25.47 -15.23 31.61
C GLY A 344 -25.59 -14.06 32.59
N ALA A 345 -25.43 -14.33 33.87
CA ALA A 345 -25.57 -13.30 34.95
C ALA A 345 -24.53 -12.18 34.85
N LYS A 346 -23.26 -12.51 34.56
CA LYS A 346 -22.14 -11.55 34.52
C LYS A 346 -21.33 -11.59 33.21
N GLU A 347 -21.56 -12.59 32.40
CA GLU A 347 -20.85 -12.81 31.15
C GLU A 347 -21.77 -13.29 30.04
N ALA A 348 -21.46 -12.96 28.81
CA ALA A 348 -22.06 -13.55 27.62
C ALA A 348 -21.15 -14.67 27.13
N THR A 349 -21.74 -15.81 26.74
CA THR A 349 -21.04 -16.86 25.99
C THR A 349 -21.34 -16.67 24.53
N VAL A 350 -20.30 -16.56 23.71
CA VAL A 350 -20.41 -16.40 22.26
C VAL A 350 -19.80 -17.61 21.56
N ASP A 351 -20.60 -18.34 20.81
CA ASP A 351 -20.18 -19.42 19.93
C ASP A 351 -20.49 -19.01 18.48
N GLY A 352 -19.49 -19.04 17.62
CA GLY A 352 -19.66 -18.51 16.28
C GLY A 352 -18.70 -19.07 15.24
N THR A 353 -19.00 -18.80 14.00
CA THR A 353 -18.20 -19.13 12.82
C THR A 353 -17.85 -17.89 12.03
N LEU A 354 -16.74 -17.95 11.31
CA LEU A 354 -16.28 -16.94 10.38
C LEU A 354 -15.86 -17.63 9.08
N THR A 355 -16.34 -17.12 7.95
CA THR A 355 -15.89 -17.51 6.62
C THR A 355 -15.42 -16.28 5.90
N ASP A 356 -14.15 -16.28 5.48
CA ASP A 356 -13.51 -15.17 4.78
C ASP A 356 -12.97 -15.66 3.44
N SER A 357 -13.36 -15.00 2.35
CA SER A 357 -12.86 -15.33 1.00
C SER A 357 -11.37 -15.02 0.80
N GLU A 358 -10.79 -14.22 1.67
CA GLU A 358 -9.35 -13.87 1.65
C GLU A 358 -8.52 -14.83 2.49
N ASP A 359 -9.10 -15.39 3.54
CA ASP A 359 -8.43 -16.33 4.44
C ASP A 359 -9.31 -17.55 4.71
N ALA A 360 -9.11 -18.62 3.93
CA ALA A 360 -9.83 -19.88 4.12
C ALA A 360 -9.57 -20.55 5.49
N ALA A 361 -8.54 -20.12 6.21
CA ALA A 361 -8.20 -20.58 7.55
C ALA A 361 -8.67 -19.61 8.64
N ALA A 362 -9.41 -18.56 8.28
CA ALA A 362 -9.92 -17.57 9.22
C ALA A 362 -10.70 -18.25 10.36
N LYS A 363 -10.43 -17.79 11.56
CA LYS A 363 -11.15 -18.24 12.75
C LYS A 363 -11.81 -17.04 13.41
N PRO A 364 -13.01 -17.21 13.98
CA PRO A 364 -13.65 -16.13 14.68
C PRO A 364 -12.79 -15.71 15.89
N ASP A 365 -12.44 -14.43 15.93
CA ASP A 365 -11.67 -13.82 17.02
C ASP A 365 -12.56 -13.15 18.08
N PHE A 366 -13.87 -13.36 17.97
CA PHE A 366 -14.92 -12.80 18.82
C PHE A 366 -15.66 -13.86 19.65
N THR A 367 -15.24 -15.12 19.62
CA THR A 367 -15.85 -16.22 20.38
C THR A 367 -15.32 -16.31 21.79
N GLY A 368 -16.07 -16.93 22.68
CA GLY A 368 -15.70 -17.18 24.07
C GLY A 368 -16.61 -16.47 25.08
N LYS A 369 -16.07 -16.23 26.28
CA LYS A 369 -16.76 -15.55 27.36
C LYS A 369 -16.41 -14.09 27.42
N LEU A 370 -17.39 -13.21 27.33
CA LEU A 370 -17.25 -11.77 27.32
C LEU A 370 -17.98 -11.17 28.54
N PRO A 371 -17.35 -10.27 29.30
CA PRO A 371 -17.99 -9.66 30.47
C PRO A 371 -19.16 -8.78 30.05
N LEU A 372 -20.25 -8.82 30.82
CA LEU A 372 -21.39 -7.93 30.65
C LEU A 372 -21.19 -6.68 31.50
N GLN A 373 -21.57 -5.53 30.95
CA GLN A 373 -21.57 -4.26 31.66
C GLN A 373 -22.97 -3.95 32.13
N SER A 374 -23.19 -4.02 33.44
CA SER A 374 -24.47 -3.71 34.07
C SER A 374 -24.34 -2.51 35.01
N ALA A 375 -25.29 -1.58 34.93
CA ALA A 375 -25.39 -0.43 35.79
C ALA A 375 -26.85 -0.04 36.01
N ALA A 376 -27.23 0.30 37.24
CA ALA A 376 -28.58 0.77 37.60
C ALA A 376 -29.72 -0.15 37.14
N GLY A 377 -29.50 -1.48 37.18
CA GLY A 377 -30.49 -2.47 36.75
C GLY A 377 -30.67 -2.65 35.25
N TYR A 378 -29.67 -2.17 34.49
CA TYR A 378 -29.62 -2.36 33.03
C TYR A 378 -28.28 -2.98 32.61
N THR A 379 -28.35 -3.85 31.62
CA THR A 379 -27.17 -4.42 30.94
C THR A 379 -27.11 -3.85 29.53
N VAL A 380 -25.92 -3.36 29.14
CA VAL A 380 -25.63 -2.97 27.76
C VAL A 380 -24.77 -4.06 27.13
N TYR A 381 -25.26 -4.68 26.07
CA TYR A 381 -24.54 -5.69 25.32
C TYR A 381 -24.18 -5.17 23.94
N THR A 382 -22.88 -5.17 23.61
CA THR A 382 -22.41 -4.79 22.29
C THR A 382 -22.23 -6.04 21.44
N LEU A 383 -22.83 -6.05 20.22
CA LEU A 383 -22.69 -7.16 19.27
C LEU A 383 -21.20 -7.37 18.95
N PRO A 384 -20.75 -8.64 18.90
CA PRO A 384 -19.38 -8.94 18.57
C PRO A 384 -19.08 -8.59 17.09
N ALA A 385 -17.85 -8.20 16.84
CA ALA A 385 -17.32 -7.97 15.49
C ALA A 385 -15.90 -8.52 15.42
N SER A 386 -15.48 -8.99 14.24
CA SER A 386 -14.09 -9.36 14.05
C SER A 386 -13.18 -8.12 14.12
N ARG A 387 -12.02 -8.27 14.77
CA ARG A 387 -10.97 -7.26 14.86
C ARG A 387 -9.93 -7.38 13.75
N ARG A 388 -9.97 -8.48 13.00
CA ARG A 388 -8.98 -8.83 11.97
C ARG A 388 -9.58 -8.89 10.58
N HIS A 389 -10.88 -9.09 10.45
CA HIS A 389 -11.58 -9.31 9.20
C HIS A 389 -12.77 -8.36 9.05
N GLY A 390 -13.10 -8.01 7.81
CA GLY A 390 -14.25 -7.18 7.48
C GLY A 390 -14.06 -5.69 7.71
N VAL A 391 -15.14 -4.95 7.49
CA VAL A 391 -15.15 -3.47 7.50
C VAL A 391 -14.76 -2.89 8.85
N ASP A 392 -15.12 -3.54 9.96
CA ASP A 392 -14.78 -3.08 11.30
C ASP A 392 -13.26 -3.15 11.59
N ALA A 393 -12.52 -4.01 10.88
CA ALA A 393 -11.07 -4.16 11.01
C ALA A 393 -10.28 -3.08 10.23
N TRP A 394 -10.87 -2.40 9.26
CA TRP A 394 -10.17 -1.50 8.34
C TRP A 394 -9.70 -0.18 8.95
N ARG A 395 -10.14 0.19 10.14
CA ARG A 395 -9.75 1.43 10.85
C ARG A 395 -9.86 2.67 9.98
N LEU A 396 -11.00 2.81 9.31
CA LEU A 396 -11.27 3.91 8.39
C LEU A 396 -11.28 5.27 9.12
N THR A 397 -10.57 6.24 8.54
CA THR A 397 -10.61 7.64 9.00
C THR A 397 -11.54 8.43 8.11
N LEU A 398 -12.64 8.94 8.65
CA LEU A 398 -13.68 9.65 7.92
C LEU A 398 -13.65 11.15 8.22
N ASN A 399 -13.18 11.95 7.26
CA ASN A 399 -13.29 13.41 7.31
C ASN A 399 -14.73 13.87 6.99
N SER A 400 -15.07 15.13 7.27
CA SER A 400 -16.39 15.68 6.91
C SER A 400 -16.56 15.83 5.40
N THR A 401 -15.50 16.24 4.72
CA THR A 401 -15.43 16.42 3.26
C THR A 401 -14.12 15.87 2.73
N ARG A 402 -14.04 15.63 1.43
CA ARG A 402 -12.87 15.10 0.78
C ARG A 402 -12.75 15.62 -0.64
N THR A 403 -11.52 15.76 -1.11
CA THR A 403 -11.20 16.24 -2.47
C THR A 403 -10.41 15.20 -3.27
N GLN A 404 -9.79 14.22 -2.60
CA GLN A 404 -9.05 13.13 -3.24
C GLN A 404 -9.83 11.82 -3.17
N PRO A 405 -9.70 10.92 -4.15
CA PRO A 405 -10.30 9.60 -4.09
C PRO A 405 -9.87 8.83 -2.83
N TYR A 406 -10.81 8.13 -2.18
CA TYR A 406 -10.57 7.32 -0.99
C TYR A 406 -10.34 5.87 -1.39
N GLU A 407 -9.20 5.30 -1.01
CA GLU A 407 -8.89 3.90 -1.28
C GLU A 407 -9.24 3.01 -0.08
N LEU A 408 -10.05 2.00 -0.34
CA LEU A 408 -10.40 0.92 0.59
C LEU A 408 -9.48 -0.28 0.34
N PRO A 409 -9.31 -1.16 1.32
CA PRO A 409 -8.58 -2.42 1.13
C PRO A 409 -9.15 -3.28 -0.01
N SER A 410 -10.48 -3.31 -0.14
CA SER A 410 -11.18 -4.06 -1.20
C SER A 410 -12.63 -3.58 -1.36
N ALA A 411 -13.29 -3.95 -2.46
CA ALA A 411 -14.74 -4.11 -2.48
C ALA A 411 -15.11 -5.28 -1.57
N ILE A 412 -16.23 -5.22 -0.84
CA ILE A 412 -16.59 -6.26 0.12
C ILE A 412 -18.11 -6.45 0.22
N ARG A 413 -18.51 -7.72 0.43
CA ARG A 413 -19.82 -8.07 0.95
C ARG A 413 -19.64 -8.75 2.30
N GLU A 414 -20.14 -8.13 3.37
CA GLU A 414 -20.06 -8.66 4.73
C GLU A 414 -21.45 -8.89 5.28
N THR A 415 -21.68 -10.09 5.85
CA THR A 415 -22.94 -10.50 6.48
C THR A 415 -22.64 -11.05 7.86
N CYS A 416 -23.29 -10.52 8.89
CA CYS A 416 -23.20 -11.00 10.26
C CYS A 416 -24.60 -11.32 10.80
N GLU A 417 -24.81 -12.59 11.21
CA GLU A 417 -26.07 -13.08 11.77
C GLU A 417 -25.87 -13.48 13.23
N TYR A 418 -26.65 -12.89 14.12
CA TYR A 418 -26.60 -13.18 15.54
C TYR A 418 -27.95 -13.71 16.03
N THR A 419 -27.91 -14.81 16.80
CA THR A 419 -29.05 -15.27 17.58
C THR A 419 -28.69 -15.15 19.05
N ILE A 420 -29.46 -14.38 19.81
CA ILE A 420 -29.15 -13.98 21.16
C ILE A 420 -30.25 -14.47 22.10
N ASP A 421 -29.88 -15.34 23.06
CA ASP A 421 -30.72 -15.74 24.18
C ASP A 421 -30.52 -14.71 25.31
N LEU A 422 -31.60 -14.03 25.68
CA LEU A 422 -31.58 -12.93 26.64
C LEU A 422 -31.35 -13.37 28.10
N GLY A 423 -31.36 -14.67 28.39
CA GLY A 423 -31.22 -15.17 29.75
C GLY A 423 -32.34 -14.70 30.68
N GLY A 424 -33.52 -14.48 30.09
CA GLY A 424 -34.71 -13.99 30.77
C GLY A 424 -34.74 -12.49 31.12
N ARG A 425 -33.79 -11.69 30.59
CA ARG A 425 -33.85 -10.23 30.67
C ARG A 425 -34.87 -9.65 29.70
N GLU A 426 -35.39 -8.48 30.03
CA GLU A 426 -36.30 -7.75 29.15
C GLU A 426 -35.51 -6.91 28.14
N LEU A 427 -35.74 -7.09 26.84
CA LEU A 427 -35.17 -6.25 25.79
C LEU A 427 -35.83 -4.88 25.80
N LYS A 428 -35.03 -3.82 25.97
CA LYS A 428 -35.47 -2.42 25.88
C LYS A 428 -35.15 -1.79 24.52
N THR A 429 -34.19 -2.31 23.76
CA THR A 429 -33.97 -1.94 22.37
C THR A 429 -35.17 -2.34 21.54
N LEU A 430 -35.77 -1.37 20.87
CA LEU A 430 -36.92 -1.65 19.98
C LEU A 430 -36.47 -2.41 18.74
N PRO A 431 -37.31 -3.32 18.20
CA PRO A 431 -37.09 -3.91 16.88
C PRO A 431 -36.90 -2.82 15.83
N PHE A 432 -35.98 -3.05 14.89
CA PHE A 432 -35.71 -2.10 13.83
C PHE A 432 -35.40 -2.79 12.50
N ARG A 433 -35.64 -2.07 11.41
CA ARG A 433 -35.07 -2.33 10.08
C ARG A 433 -34.56 -1.01 9.55
N LYS A 434 -33.25 -0.92 9.36
CA LYS A 434 -32.59 0.24 8.81
C LYS A 434 -31.84 -0.14 7.55
N GLU A 435 -32.13 0.57 6.48
CA GLU A 435 -31.54 0.32 5.17
C GLU A 435 -31.07 1.63 4.57
N TRP A 436 -29.99 1.53 3.84
CA TRP A 436 -29.50 2.60 2.98
C TRP A 436 -28.85 1.96 1.74
N SER A 437 -28.99 2.61 0.57
CA SER A 437 -28.36 2.18 -0.68
C SER A 437 -28.02 3.38 -1.55
N GLY A 438 -26.90 3.29 -2.25
CA GLY A 438 -26.41 4.28 -3.19
C GLY A 438 -25.42 3.67 -4.16
N ALA A 439 -24.73 4.49 -4.95
CA ALA A 439 -23.76 4.04 -5.95
C ALA A 439 -22.61 3.25 -5.33
N VAL A 440 -22.13 3.64 -4.16
CA VAL A 440 -21.00 3.03 -3.44
C VAL A 440 -21.33 1.70 -2.78
N GLY A 441 -22.62 1.36 -2.62
CA GLY A 441 -23.03 0.12 -1.97
C GLY A 441 -24.35 0.22 -1.23
N LYS A 442 -24.54 -0.68 -0.27
CA LYS A 442 -25.74 -0.74 0.57
C LYS A 442 -25.43 -1.26 1.96
N VAL A 443 -26.31 -0.93 2.91
CA VAL A 443 -26.31 -1.46 4.27
C VAL A 443 -27.74 -1.84 4.67
N CYS A 444 -27.88 -2.99 5.34
CA CYS A 444 -29.12 -3.45 5.92
C CYS A 444 -28.86 -3.92 7.35
N LEU A 445 -29.56 -3.36 8.31
CA LEU A 445 -29.45 -3.65 9.73
C LEU A 445 -30.85 -3.99 10.25
N THR A 446 -31.03 -5.18 10.80
CA THR A 446 -32.32 -5.59 11.37
C THR A 446 -32.16 -6.17 12.75
N LEU A 447 -33.15 -5.92 13.61
CA LEU A 447 -33.33 -6.57 14.88
C LEU A 447 -34.77 -7.04 14.99
N GLN A 448 -34.96 -8.33 15.24
CA GLN A 448 -36.25 -8.96 15.46
C GLN A 448 -36.25 -9.65 16.80
N HIS A 449 -37.38 -9.53 17.53
CA HIS A 449 -37.56 -10.14 18.84
C HIS A 449 -38.60 -11.26 18.70
N ASP A 450 -38.24 -12.45 19.16
CA ASP A 450 -39.09 -13.65 19.12
C ASP A 450 -38.99 -14.37 20.48
N GLY A 451 -39.91 -14.08 21.37
CA GLY A 451 -39.92 -14.60 22.74
C GLY A 451 -38.69 -14.17 23.53
N ASP A 452 -37.91 -15.14 24.06
CA ASP A 452 -36.68 -14.90 24.80
C ASP A 452 -35.45 -14.77 23.90
N LYS A 453 -35.62 -14.79 22.57
CA LYS A 453 -34.55 -14.70 21.60
C LYS A 453 -34.63 -13.46 20.75
N VAL A 454 -33.47 -12.94 20.42
CA VAL A 454 -33.33 -11.83 19.47
C VAL A 454 -32.49 -12.28 18.30
N LYS A 455 -32.95 -11.97 17.10
CA LYS A 455 -32.20 -12.17 15.85
C LYS A 455 -31.74 -10.82 15.34
N VAL A 456 -30.44 -10.70 15.05
CA VAL A 456 -29.86 -9.50 14.45
C VAL A 456 -29.19 -9.92 13.17
N LEU A 457 -29.50 -9.22 12.08
CA LEU A 457 -28.80 -9.31 10.81
C LEU A 457 -28.14 -7.97 10.54
N ARG A 458 -26.87 -8.00 10.17
CA ARG A 458 -26.10 -6.87 9.70
C ARG A 458 -25.47 -7.24 8.36
N GLU A 459 -25.78 -6.48 7.35
CA GLU A 459 -25.21 -6.64 6.00
C GLU A 459 -24.67 -5.32 5.51
N ILE A 460 -23.46 -5.35 4.92
CA ILE A 460 -22.87 -4.23 4.21
C ILE A 460 -22.27 -4.74 2.89
N GLU A 461 -22.46 -3.97 1.85
CA GLU A 461 -21.82 -4.19 0.55
C GLU A 461 -21.18 -2.88 0.09
N LEU A 462 -19.89 -2.92 -0.22
CA LEU A 462 -19.13 -1.88 -0.88
C LEU A 462 -18.75 -2.39 -2.26
N THR A 463 -19.20 -1.70 -3.31
CA THR A 463 -19.18 -2.21 -4.69
C THR A 463 -17.83 -2.04 -5.38
N HIS A 464 -17.03 -1.07 -4.94
CA HIS A 464 -15.71 -0.77 -5.51
C HIS A 464 -14.78 -0.21 -4.43
N PRO A 465 -13.46 -0.46 -4.56
CA PRO A 465 -12.50 -0.08 -3.50
C PRO A 465 -11.98 1.35 -3.63
N VAL A 466 -12.18 2.04 -4.74
CA VAL A 466 -11.80 3.46 -4.89
C VAL A 466 -13.05 4.30 -4.98
N ILE A 467 -13.29 5.11 -3.96
CA ILE A 467 -14.45 5.99 -3.83
C ILE A 467 -14.08 7.37 -4.37
N ALA A 468 -14.76 7.82 -5.40
CA ALA A 468 -14.56 9.15 -5.97
C ALA A 468 -14.97 10.26 -4.96
N PRO A 469 -14.40 11.48 -5.06
CA PRO A 469 -14.77 12.58 -4.18
C PRO A 469 -16.28 12.88 -4.17
N GLU A 470 -16.93 12.73 -5.32
CA GLU A 470 -18.38 12.95 -5.50
C GLU A 470 -19.23 11.90 -4.78
N GLU A 471 -18.69 10.70 -4.61
CA GLU A 471 -19.33 9.56 -3.93
C GLU A 471 -19.05 9.53 -2.42
N TYR A 472 -18.10 10.36 -1.96
CA TYR A 472 -17.61 10.30 -0.58
C TYR A 472 -18.68 10.57 0.47
N ALA A 473 -19.61 11.45 0.20
CA ALA A 473 -20.71 11.74 1.12
C ALA A 473 -21.60 10.51 1.36
N ASP A 474 -21.89 9.77 0.31
CA ASP A 474 -22.66 8.54 0.34
C ASP A 474 -21.88 7.41 1.06
N PHE A 475 -20.62 7.24 0.72
CA PHE A 475 -19.72 6.31 1.40
C PHE A 475 -19.66 6.60 2.91
N ARG A 476 -19.45 7.86 3.29
CA ARG A 476 -19.41 8.28 4.69
C ARG A 476 -20.70 7.95 5.42
N THR A 477 -21.84 8.22 4.80
CA THR A 477 -23.16 7.90 5.36
C THR A 477 -23.32 6.40 5.60
N LEU A 478 -22.93 5.58 4.64
CA LEU A 478 -22.98 4.12 4.72
C LEU A 478 -22.13 3.59 5.88
N ILE A 479 -20.87 4.04 5.98
CA ILE A 479 -19.94 3.58 7.04
C ILE A 479 -20.41 4.08 8.42
N LEU A 480 -20.85 5.32 8.55
CA LEU A 480 -21.37 5.83 9.82
C LEU A 480 -22.60 5.05 10.28
N LEU A 481 -23.49 4.66 9.37
CA LEU A 481 -24.64 3.82 9.70
C LEU A 481 -24.21 2.41 10.13
N TRP A 482 -23.21 1.80 9.46
CA TRP A 482 -22.64 0.54 9.86
C TRP A 482 -22.03 0.57 11.26
N GLN A 483 -21.35 1.67 11.61
CA GLN A 483 -20.65 1.85 12.88
C GLN A 483 -21.53 2.43 14.00
N ASP A 484 -22.78 2.80 13.72
CA ASP A 484 -23.65 3.44 14.70
C ASP A 484 -23.98 2.50 15.87
N ASP A 485 -23.66 2.97 17.07
CA ASP A 485 -23.93 2.27 18.33
C ASP A 485 -25.41 1.94 18.55
N ALA A 486 -26.32 2.74 18.01
CA ALA A 486 -27.77 2.49 18.09
C ALA A 486 -28.16 1.14 17.45
N TYR A 487 -27.38 0.65 16.48
CA TYR A 487 -27.61 -0.62 15.79
C TYR A 487 -26.59 -1.72 16.17
N ARG A 488 -25.69 -1.42 17.12
CA ARG A 488 -24.68 -2.35 17.62
C ARG A 488 -24.86 -2.72 19.09
N LYS A 489 -25.63 -1.93 19.86
CA LYS A 489 -25.84 -2.11 21.28
C LYS A 489 -27.26 -2.50 21.62
N LEU A 490 -27.41 -3.53 22.42
CA LEU A 490 -28.69 -3.96 23.00
C LEU A 490 -28.76 -3.44 24.44
N ILE A 491 -29.85 -2.79 24.77
CA ILE A 491 -30.16 -2.34 26.13
C ILE A 491 -31.17 -3.34 26.71
N LEU A 492 -30.82 -3.91 27.83
CA LEU A 492 -31.56 -4.95 28.52
C LEU A 492 -31.85 -4.50 29.94
N LYS A 493 -33.04 -4.75 30.43
CA LYS A 493 -33.37 -4.56 31.86
C LYS A 493 -33.11 -5.88 32.58
N ASP A 494 -32.32 -5.80 33.64
CA ASP A 494 -32.02 -6.95 34.49
C ASP A 494 -33.28 -7.38 35.29
N LYS A 495 -33.35 -8.66 35.64
CA LYS A 495 -34.46 -9.19 36.47
C LYS A 495 -34.43 -8.65 37.88
#